data_0d9ed3a59022e07a60c14b8d5b02e109
#
_entry.id   0d9ed3a59022e07a60c14b8d5b02e109
#
_cell.length_a   1.000
_cell.length_b   1.000
_cell.length_c   1.000
_cell.angle_alpha   90.00
_cell.angle_beta   90.00
_cell.angle_gamma   90.00
#
_symmetry.space_group_name_H-M   'P 1'
#
loop_
_entity.id
_entity.type
_entity.pdbx_description
1 polymer ?
#
loop_
_entity_poly.entity_id
_entity_poly.type
_entity_poly.pdbx_seq_one_letter_code
_entity_poly.pdbx_strand_id
1 'polypeptide(L)'
;MGNYELAIGYSLIFWPRFIVIDDYVLRAGSTVEALRNFEEATGGDRRATEAVMNHIHIADIHTSGAEPSEAQVRYLGRLMKETLTAKLKAEFPDRSFVVRFTDEPGLDITDYELTFWQQV
;
A
#
# COMPACT_ATOMS: atom_id res chain seq x y z
N MET A 1 5.12 -20.59 -16.52
CA MET A 1 6.35 -19.97 -16.04
C MET A 1 6.29 -18.47 -16.24
N GLY A 2 6.73 -17.66 -15.29
CA GLY A 2 6.72 -16.21 -15.41
C GLY A 2 7.70 -15.69 -16.46
N ASN A 3 7.60 -14.41 -16.74
CA ASN A 3 8.50 -13.70 -17.63
C ASN A 3 9.07 -12.47 -16.91
N TYR A 4 10.02 -11.79 -17.52
CA TYR A 4 10.69 -10.64 -16.91
C TYR A 4 9.74 -9.46 -16.65
N GLU A 5 8.81 -9.20 -17.55
CA GLU A 5 7.81 -8.12 -17.37
C GLU A 5 6.92 -8.40 -16.16
N LEU A 6 6.46 -9.63 -16.02
CA LEU A 6 5.65 -10.04 -14.88
C LEU A 6 6.45 -9.97 -13.58
N ALA A 7 7.70 -10.42 -13.60
CA ALA A 7 8.59 -10.35 -12.43
C ALA A 7 8.83 -8.90 -12.00
N ILE A 8 9.07 -7.99 -12.95
CA ILE A 8 9.25 -6.56 -12.65
C ILE A 8 7.96 -5.98 -12.07
N GLY A 9 6.81 -6.32 -12.66
CA GLY A 9 5.51 -5.88 -12.15
C GLY A 9 5.29 -6.28 -10.70
N TYR A 10 5.52 -7.54 -10.38
CA TYR A 10 5.38 -8.03 -9.00
C TYR A 10 6.43 -7.44 -8.07
N SER A 11 7.65 -7.19 -8.53
CA SER A 11 8.67 -6.56 -7.70
C SER A 11 8.25 -5.18 -7.20
N LEU A 12 7.53 -4.41 -8.01
CA LEU A 12 7.01 -3.10 -7.65
C LEU A 12 5.85 -3.19 -6.63
N ILE A 13 5.18 -4.32 -6.56
CA ILE A 13 4.15 -4.58 -5.55
C ILE A 13 4.78 -4.90 -4.20
N PHE A 14 5.80 -5.75 -4.17
CA PHE A 14 6.47 -6.17 -2.94
C PHE A 14 7.53 -5.19 -2.46
N TRP A 15 8.14 -4.42 -3.37
CA TRP A 15 9.18 -3.43 -3.09
C TRP A 15 8.83 -2.13 -3.80
N PRO A 16 7.79 -1.42 -3.32
CA PRO A 16 7.23 -0.29 -4.04
C PRO A 16 8.14 0.94 -4.03
N ARG A 17 7.91 1.82 -5.00
CA ARG A 17 8.54 3.13 -5.06
C ARG A 17 7.66 4.16 -4.37
N PHE A 18 8.29 5.18 -3.82
CA PHE A 18 7.62 6.27 -3.12
C PHE A 18 8.05 7.62 -3.67
N ILE A 19 7.20 8.62 -3.44
CA ILE A 19 7.51 10.03 -3.66
C ILE A 19 7.21 10.80 -2.37
N VAL A 20 7.86 11.93 -2.20
CA VAL A 20 7.60 12.81 -1.06
C VAL A 20 7.03 14.12 -1.59
N ILE A 21 5.85 14.50 -1.13
CA ILE A 21 5.18 15.76 -1.48
C ILE A 21 4.75 16.41 -0.16
N ASP A 22 5.21 17.62 0.10
CA ASP A 22 4.87 18.35 1.32
C ASP A 22 5.07 17.52 2.60
N ASP A 23 6.16 16.77 2.63
CA ASP A 23 6.53 15.89 3.73
C ASP A 23 5.63 14.64 3.90
N TYR A 24 4.64 14.45 3.04
CA TYR A 24 3.94 13.18 2.92
C TYR A 24 4.79 12.17 2.15
N VAL A 25 4.85 10.95 2.65
CA VAL A 25 5.43 9.83 1.90
C VAL A 25 4.29 9.08 1.24
N LEU A 26 4.27 9.08 -0.07
CA LEU A 26 3.17 8.55 -0.88
C LEU A 26 3.69 7.49 -1.85
N ARG A 27 2.84 6.56 -2.24
CA ARG A 27 3.19 5.62 -3.31
C ARG A 27 3.44 6.39 -4.60
N ALA A 28 4.45 5.96 -5.37
CA ALA A 28 4.74 6.55 -6.68
C ALA A 28 3.50 6.53 -7.57
N GLY A 29 3.33 7.58 -8.35
CA GLY A 29 2.13 7.79 -9.15
C GLY A 29 1.09 8.69 -8.50
N SER A 30 1.22 9.00 -7.22
CA SER A 30 0.38 9.97 -6.53
C SER A 30 0.65 11.37 -7.09
N THR A 31 -0.38 12.22 -7.15
CA THR A 31 -0.28 13.57 -7.68
C THR A 31 -0.57 14.60 -6.61
N VAL A 32 -0.08 15.82 -6.82
CA VAL A 32 -0.40 16.96 -5.94
C VAL A 32 -1.91 17.23 -5.93
N GLU A 33 -2.56 17.13 -7.08
CA GLU A 33 -4.00 17.31 -7.18
C GLU A 33 -4.77 16.33 -6.30
N ALA A 34 -4.42 15.05 -6.38
CA ALA A 34 -5.03 14.03 -5.52
C ALA A 34 -4.77 14.31 -4.05
N LEU A 35 -3.54 14.71 -3.69
CA LEU A 35 -3.20 15.06 -2.32
C LEU A 35 -4.09 16.19 -1.79
N ARG A 36 -4.26 17.26 -2.55
CA ARG A 36 -5.11 18.39 -2.14
C ARG A 36 -6.58 17.97 -1.96
N ASN A 37 -7.08 17.11 -2.85
CA ASN A 37 -8.44 16.60 -2.76
C ASN A 37 -8.64 15.75 -1.50
N PHE A 38 -7.70 14.88 -1.17
CA PHE A 38 -7.79 14.06 0.03
C PHE A 38 -7.57 14.86 1.32
N GLU A 39 -6.68 15.86 1.30
CA GLU A 39 -6.54 16.77 2.43
C GLU A 39 -7.87 17.47 2.76
N GLU A 40 -8.56 17.94 1.75
CA GLU A 40 -9.88 18.55 1.92
C GLU A 40 -10.88 17.55 2.49
N ALA A 41 -10.93 16.34 1.93
CA ALA A 41 -11.85 15.29 2.38
C ALA A 41 -11.63 14.86 3.82
N THR A 42 -10.39 14.92 4.31
CA THR A 42 -10.03 14.52 5.68
C THR A 42 -10.01 15.68 6.67
N GLY A 43 -10.34 16.89 6.23
CA GLY A 43 -10.28 18.07 7.09
C GLY A 43 -8.88 18.47 7.51
N GLY A 44 -7.86 18.11 6.73
CA GLY A 44 -6.46 18.43 6.98
C GLY A 44 -5.76 17.46 7.94
N ASP A 45 -6.38 16.34 8.28
CA ASP A 45 -5.76 15.30 9.09
C ASP A 45 -4.66 14.60 8.28
N ARG A 46 -3.40 14.81 8.66
CA ARG A 46 -2.25 14.27 7.91
C ARG A 46 -2.21 12.75 7.89
N ARG A 47 -2.47 12.10 9.02
CA ARG A 47 -2.47 10.64 9.09
C ARG A 47 -3.56 10.03 8.22
N ALA A 48 -4.77 10.57 8.31
CA ALA A 48 -5.89 10.10 7.51
C ALA A 48 -5.64 10.31 6.03
N THR A 49 -5.07 11.45 5.64
CA THR A 49 -4.72 11.76 4.26
C THR A 49 -3.70 10.77 3.73
N GLU A 50 -2.61 10.57 4.45
CA GLU A 50 -1.54 9.67 4.04
C GLU A 50 -2.05 8.22 3.96
N ALA A 51 -2.83 7.79 4.95
CA ALA A 51 -3.38 6.44 4.98
C ALA A 51 -4.32 6.15 3.81
N VAL A 52 -5.22 7.09 3.47
CA VAL A 52 -6.16 6.88 2.38
C VAL A 52 -5.47 6.91 1.02
N MET A 53 -4.45 7.75 0.85
CA MET A 53 -3.70 7.80 -0.41
C MET A 53 -2.81 6.58 -0.63
N ASN A 54 -2.36 5.94 0.44
CA ASN A 54 -1.42 4.83 0.37
C ASN A 54 -2.07 3.46 0.43
N HIS A 55 -3.41 3.38 0.58
CA HIS A 55 -4.07 2.09 0.67
C HIS A 55 -4.12 1.39 -0.68
N ILE A 56 -3.99 0.08 -0.63
CA ILE A 56 -4.25 -0.80 -1.76
C ILE A 56 -5.10 -1.98 -1.28
N HIS A 57 -5.89 -2.50 -2.21
CA HIS A 57 -6.64 -3.74 -1.99
C HIS A 57 -5.82 -4.90 -2.52
N ILE A 58 -5.62 -5.92 -1.70
CA ILE A 58 -4.77 -7.07 -2.10
C ILE A 58 -5.35 -7.78 -3.33
N ALA A 59 -6.67 -7.88 -3.42
CA ALA A 59 -7.33 -8.53 -4.57
C ALA A 59 -7.05 -7.82 -5.90
N ASP A 60 -6.65 -6.56 -5.88
CA ASP A 60 -6.42 -5.76 -7.09
C ASP A 60 -5.00 -5.88 -7.64
N ILE A 61 -4.12 -6.63 -7.00
CA ILE A 61 -2.73 -6.79 -7.48
C ILE A 61 -2.67 -7.61 -8.78
N HIS A 62 -3.72 -8.36 -9.09
CA HIS A 62 -3.81 -9.16 -10.30
C HIS A 62 -5.23 -9.09 -10.84
N THR A 63 -5.38 -8.59 -12.07
CA THR A 63 -6.69 -8.28 -12.65
C THR A 63 -7.22 -9.33 -13.62
N SER A 64 -6.43 -10.35 -13.92
CA SER A 64 -6.82 -11.41 -14.85
C SER A 64 -6.78 -12.77 -14.17
N GLY A 65 -7.63 -13.68 -14.63
CA GLY A 65 -7.69 -15.03 -14.11
C GLY A 65 -8.78 -15.22 -13.05
N ALA A 66 -8.68 -16.31 -12.31
CA ALA A 66 -9.63 -16.64 -11.26
C ALA A 66 -9.51 -15.70 -10.06
N GLU A 67 -10.63 -15.49 -9.38
CA GLU A 67 -10.67 -14.76 -8.14
C GLU A 67 -9.77 -15.45 -7.09
N PRO A 68 -8.96 -14.70 -6.32
CA PRO A 68 -8.11 -15.30 -5.30
C PRO A 68 -8.93 -15.86 -4.14
N SER A 69 -8.41 -16.89 -3.48
CA SER A 69 -9.00 -17.39 -2.24
C SER A 69 -8.65 -16.47 -1.07
N GLU A 70 -9.42 -16.57 0.01
CA GLU A 70 -9.12 -15.87 1.26
C GLU A 70 -7.70 -16.19 1.76
N ALA A 71 -7.32 -17.45 1.72
CA ALA A 71 -5.99 -17.88 2.15
C ALA A 71 -4.88 -17.24 1.33
N GLN A 72 -5.06 -17.14 0.01
CA GLN A 72 -4.10 -16.49 -0.88
C GLN A 72 -3.99 -15.00 -0.60
N VAL A 73 -5.10 -14.31 -0.44
CA VAL A 73 -5.13 -12.87 -0.15
C VAL A 73 -4.47 -12.58 1.18
N ARG A 74 -4.77 -13.36 2.20
CA ARG A 74 -4.19 -13.16 3.53
C ARG A 74 -2.70 -13.45 3.55
N TYR A 75 -2.27 -14.50 2.88
CA TYR A 75 -0.84 -14.83 2.75
C TYR A 75 -0.07 -13.69 2.07
N LEU A 76 -0.57 -13.25 0.91
CA LEU A 76 0.08 -12.19 0.14
C LEU A 76 0.07 -10.86 0.90
N GLY A 77 -1.02 -10.53 1.56
CA GLY A 77 -1.13 -9.31 2.35
C GLY A 77 -0.14 -9.26 3.50
N ARG A 78 0.06 -10.38 4.21
CA ARG A 78 1.05 -10.49 5.28
C ARG A 78 2.46 -10.31 4.75
N LEU A 79 2.78 -10.97 3.64
CA LEU A 79 4.09 -10.84 3.01
C LEU A 79 4.34 -9.41 2.53
N MET A 80 3.35 -8.80 1.90
CA MET A 80 3.43 -7.42 1.43
C MET A 80 3.63 -6.45 2.59
N LYS A 81 2.98 -6.69 3.74
CA LYS A 81 3.20 -5.89 4.94
C LYS A 81 4.66 -5.95 5.40
N GLU A 82 5.25 -7.13 5.41
CA GLU A 82 6.65 -7.30 5.79
C GLU A 82 7.59 -6.58 4.85
N THR A 83 7.40 -6.76 3.55
CA THR A 83 8.28 -6.15 2.55
C THR A 83 8.09 -4.63 2.49
N LEU A 84 6.87 -4.14 2.63
CA LEU A 84 6.58 -2.71 2.69
C LEU A 84 7.26 -2.07 3.91
N THR A 85 7.14 -2.70 5.07
CA THR A 85 7.78 -2.23 6.30
C THR A 85 9.30 -2.13 6.13
N ALA A 86 9.91 -3.14 5.53
CA ALA A 86 11.34 -3.17 5.27
C ALA A 86 11.76 -2.08 4.28
N LYS A 87 10.99 -1.88 3.21
CA LYS A 87 11.29 -0.86 2.19
C LYS A 87 11.21 0.55 2.77
N LEU A 88 10.17 0.85 3.55
CA LEU A 88 10.02 2.15 4.20
C LEU A 88 11.19 2.44 5.14
N LYS A 89 11.60 1.45 5.92
CA LYS A 89 12.73 1.59 6.84
C LYS A 89 14.05 1.79 6.10
N ALA A 90 14.25 1.09 4.99
CA ALA A 90 15.47 1.20 4.18
C ALA A 90 15.58 2.55 3.48
N GLU A 91 14.48 3.07 2.95
CA GLU A 91 14.48 4.33 2.20
C GLU A 91 14.38 5.55 3.10
N PHE A 92 13.65 5.45 4.21
CA PHE A 92 13.41 6.57 5.14
C PHE A 92 13.81 6.19 6.56
N PRO A 93 15.12 5.98 6.83
CA PRO A 93 15.57 5.50 8.14
C PRO A 93 15.30 6.47 9.30
N ASP A 94 15.11 7.76 8.97
CA ASP A 94 14.85 8.81 9.97
C ASP A 94 13.38 9.08 10.23
N ARG A 95 12.49 8.32 9.56
CA ARG A 95 11.04 8.45 9.73
C ARG A 95 10.47 7.19 10.36
N SER A 96 9.38 7.35 11.11
CA SER A 96 8.66 6.23 11.71
C SER A 96 7.34 6.03 11.00
N PHE A 97 7.00 4.79 10.68
CA PHE A 97 5.77 4.45 9.96
C PHE A 97 4.95 3.45 10.75
N VAL A 98 3.64 3.55 10.58
CA VAL A 98 2.70 2.48 10.90
C VAL A 98 2.30 1.82 9.59
N VAL A 99 2.43 0.52 9.51
CA VAL A 99 1.99 -0.29 8.36
C VAL A 99 0.88 -1.19 8.85
N ARG A 100 -0.30 -1.07 8.23
CA ARG A 100 -1.48 -1.83 8.67
C ARG A 100 -2.03 -2.67 7.53
N PHE A 101 -2.17 -3.96 7.79
CA PHE A 101 -2.90 -4.89 6.95
C PHE A 101 -4.18 -5.31 7.68
N THR A 102 -5.32 -5.17 7.00
CA THR A 102 -6.60 -5.64 7.53
C THR A 102 -6.66 -7.16 7.36
N ASP A 103 -6.24 -7.87 8.41
CA ASP A 103 -6.08 -9.33 8.41
C ASP A 103 -7.08 -9.96 9.39
N GLU A 104 -8.32 -10.05 8.96
CA GLU A 104 -9.39 -10.64 9.74
C GLU A 104 -10.05 -11.78 8.95
N PRO A 105 -10.38 -12.91 9.59
CA PRO A 105 -11.08 -13.99 8.89
C PRO A 105 -12.51 -13.59 8.54
N GLY A 106 -13.00 -14.07 7.40
CA GLY A 106 -14.40 -13.89 7.02
C GLY A 106 -14.76 -12.58 6.36
N LEU A 107 -13.79 -11.73 6.02
CA LEU A 107 -14.04 -10.53 5.24
C LEU A 107 -14.30 -10.88 3.77
N ASP A 108 -15.01 -9.99 3.06
CA ASP A 108 -15.06 -10.09 1.61
C ASP A 108 -13.65 -9.93 1.04
N ILE A 109 -13.36 -10.62 -0.05
CA ILE A 109 -12.03 -10.61 -0.67
C ILE A 109 -11.56 -9.19 -0.98
N THR A 110 -12.47 -8.30 -1.35
CA THR A 110 -12.16 -6.90 -1.68
C THR A 110 -11.89 -6.02 -0.46
N ASP A 111 -12.14 -6.51 0.75
CA ASP A 111 -11.96 -5.73 1.97
C ASP A 111 -10.60 -5.91 2.63
N TYR A 112 -9.75 -6.78 2.07
CA TYR A 112 -8.38 -6.93 2.56
C TYR A 112 -7.51 -5.81 2.01
N GLU A 113 -7.13 -4.88 2.89
CA GLU A 113 -6.40 -3.66 2.53
C GLU A 113 -5.07 -3.58 3.25
N LEU A 114 -4.09 -2.97 2.57
CA LEU A 114 -2.78 -2.64 3.12
C LEU A 114 -2.56 -1.14 2.95
N THR A 115 -2.18 -0.47 4.01
CA THR A 115 -1.85 0.95 3.97
C THR A 115 -0.72 1.28 4.94
N PHE A 116 -0.23 2.50 4.85
CA PHE A 116 0.77 3.02 5.76
C PHE A 116 0.64 4.53 5.93
N TRP A 117 1.15 5.01 7.04
CA TRP A 117 1.24 6.45 7.33
C TRP A 117 2.38 6.71 8.29
N GLN A 118 2.85 7.95 8.32
CA GLN A 118 3.90 8.34 9.26
C GLN A 118 3.33 8.52 10.66
N GLN A 119 4.08 8.02 11.61
CA GLN A 119 3.80 8.20 13.03
C GLN A 119 4.49 9.48 13.49
N VAL A 120 3.70 10.42 13.92
CA VAL A 120 4.18 11.75 14.33
C VAL A 120 4.16 11.85 15.86
#